data_21d48b67f652a6e8ecfd68ac744220da
#
_entry.id   21d48b67f652a6e8ecfd68ac744220da
#
_cell.length_a   1.000
_cell.length_b   1.000
_cell.length_c   1.000
_cell.angle_alpha   90.00
_cell.angle_beta   90.00
_cell.angle_gamma   90.00
#
_symmetry.space_group_name_H-M   'P 1'
#
loop_
_entity.id
_entity.type
_entity.pdbx_description
1 polymer ?
#
loop_
_entity_poly.entity_id
_entity_poly.type
_entity_poly.pdbx_seq_one_letter_code
_entity_poly.pdbx_strand_id
1 'polypeptide(L)'
;DLYSQCQFLDPWLLDHQSYYSFRTRYALMKTANFGGRSIQIVVGYRNLAELSDKLQPFSYRVLKDDCLDLPKKTFMKRVIQLSDEQQKVYKQMKQSALAILNGKMITTVNAITQLMRLHQITCGHFKADDGTIQDLKNDRMNELMSVIEEVEGKAIIWAHYRHDVENIVKTIEKKYPGSVVTYYGDTTQDERQSAIKKMQDKDSPVRFFVGTPQTGGYGITLTAASTMIYYSNGYD
;
A
#
# COMPACT_ATOMS: atom_id res chain seq x y z
N ASP A 1 -3.78 20.67 3.98
CA ASP A 1 -5.16 20.20 3.76
C ASP A 1 -6.17 20.79 4.74
N LEU A 2 -5.98 20.71 6.09
CA LEU A 2 -6.94 21.23 7.07
C LEU A 2 -7.30 22.72 6.86
N TYR A 3 -6.30 23.59 6.69
CA TYR A 3 -6.53 25.01 6.46
C TYR A 3 -7.42 25.26 5.25
N SER A 4 -7.14 24.59 4.12
CA SER A 4 -7.92 24.77 2.89
C SER A 4 -9.35 24.25 3.02
N GLN A 5 -9.56 23.18 3.78
CA GLN A 5 -10.89 22.63 4.07
C GLN A 5 -11.71 23.60 4.93
N CYS A 6 -11.10 24.17 5.99
CA CYS A 6 -11.75 25.15 6.82
C CYS A 6 -12.06 26.45 6.04
N GLN A 7 -11.13 26.91 5.21
CA GLN A 7 -11.33 28.09 4.35
C GLN A 7 -12.49 27.91 3.34
N PHE A 8 -12.68 26.68 2.86
CA PHE A 8 -13.80 26.37 1.96
C PHE A 8 -15.14 26.40 2.69
N LEU A 9 -15.18 25.98 3.95
CA LEU A 9 -16.40 26.00 4.76
C LEU A 9 -16.76 27.43 5.19
N ASP A 10 -15.81 28.12 5.81
CA ASP A 10 -15.91 29.51 6.19
C ASP A 10 -14.47 30.08 6.37
N PRO A 11 -14.10 31.17 5.66
CA PRO A 11 -12.78 31.79 5.75
C PRO A 11 -12.40 32.26 7.15
N TRP A 12 -13.35 32.46 8.05
CA TRP A 12 -13.11 33.00 9.40
C TRP A 12 -12.98 31.93 10.50
N LEU A 13 -13.24 30.64 10.17
CA LEU A 13 -13.26 29.53 11.14
C LEU A 13 -12.00 29.41 11.98
N LEU A 14 -10.84 29.63 11.39
CA LEU A 14 -9.55 29.46 12.06
C LEU A 14 -8.91 30.76 12.52
N ASP A 15 -9.54 31.93 12.31
CA ASP A 15 -8.99 33.26 12.59
C ASP A 15 -7.61 33.54 11.95
N HIS A 16 -7.37 32.94 10.79
CA HIS A 16 -6.13 33.14 10.04
C HIS A 16 -6.43 33.59 8.61
N GLN A 17 -5.92 34.78 8.27
CA GLN A 17 -6.12 35.40 6.95
C GLN A 17 -5.33 34.72 5.83
N SER A 18 -4.32 33.89 6.16
CA SER A 18 -3.50 33.21 5.18
C SER A 18 -2.97 31.86 5.68
N TYR A 19 -2.69 30.97 4.75
CA TYR A 19 -2.00 29.71 5.05
C TYR A 19 -0.66 29.92 5.78
N TYR A 20 0.07 30.98 5.43
CA TYR A 20 1.36 31.29 6.08
C TYR A 20 1.20 31.66 7.56
N SER A 21 0.20 32.46 7.89
CA SER A 21 -0.14 32.80 9.29
C SER A 21 -0.52 31.53 10.06
N PHE A 22 -1.40 30.70 9.52
CA PHE A 22 -1.79 29.42 10.08
C PHE A 22 -0.59 28.50 10.29
N ARG A 23 0.22 28.30 9.25
CA ARG A 23 1.42 27.46 9.32
C ARG A 23 2.40 27.94 10.38
N THR A 24 2.66 29.25 10.45
CA THR A 24 3.57 29.86 11.44
C THR A 24 3.05 29.62 12.85
N ARG A 25 1.74 29.63 13.08
CA ARG A 25 1.14 29.44 14.40
C ARG A 25 1.24 27.97 14.85
N TYR A 26 1.03 27.01 13.95
CA TYR A 26 0.83 25.59 14.32
C TYR A 26 1.96 24.67 13.88
N ALA A 27 2.85 25.05 12.98
CA ALA A 27 3.95 24.22 12.53
C ALA A 27 5.31 24.70 13.00
N LEU A 28 6.19 23.76 13.34
CA LEU A 28 7.61 24.01 13.57
C LEU A 28 8.35 23.74 12.26
N MET A 29 9.01 24.76 11.75
CA MET A 29 9.70 24.72 10.46
C MET A 29 11.20 24.62 10.66
N LYS A 30 11.86 23.85 9.79
CA LYS A 30 13.33 23.76 9.69
C LYS A 30 13.75 23.95 8.24
N THR A 31 14.81 24.69 8.02
CA THR A 31 15.43 24.80 6.71
C THR A 31 16.27 23.56 6.45
N ALA A 32 16.01 22.86 5.34
CA ALA A 32 16.82 21.76 4.86
C ALA A 32 17.39 22.11 3.49
N ASN A 33 18.66 21.74 3.25
CA ASN A 33 19.33 21.98 1.99
C ASN A 33 19.38 20.68 1.18
N PHE A 34 18.77 20.69 0.00
CA PHE A 34 18.79 19.58 -0.95
C PHE A 34 19.32 20.05 -2.30
N GLY A 35 20.45 19.51 -2.74
CA GLY A 35 21.01 19.83 -4.06
C GLY A 35 21.26 21.33 -4.31
N GLY A 36 21.70 22.08 -3.29
CA GLY A 36 21.94 23.52 -3.38
C GLY A 36 20.71 24.42 -3.25
N ARG A 37 19.53 23.85 -3.00
CA ARG A 37 18.30 24.60 -2.74
C ARG A 37 17.89 24.48 -1.27
N SER A 38 17.56 25.61 -0.64
CA SER A 38 17.00 25.67 0.72
C SER A 38 15.48 25.49 0.67
N ILE A 39 14.95 24.48 1.36
CA ILE A 39 13.53 24.20 1.46
C ILE A 39 13.13 24.26 2.93
N GLN A 40 11.94 24.81 3.21
CA GLN A 40 11.34 24.79 4.54
C GLN A 40 10.54 23.48 4.70
N ILE A 41 10.91 22.64 5.66
CA ILE A 41 10.21 21.40 5.99
C ILE A 41 9.56 21.50 7.37
N VAL A 42 8.38 20.89 7.52
CA VAL A 42 7.71 20.76 8.82
C VAL A 42 8.41 19.65 9.60
N VAL A 43 8.92 19.98 10.78
CA VAL A 43 9.59 19.03 11.68
C VAL A 43 8.78 18.72 12.93
N GLY A 44 7.67 19.41 13.14
CA GLY A 44 6.78 19.19 14.27
C GLY A 44 5.62 20.17 14.28
N TYR A 45 4.79 20.07 15.30
CA TYR A 45 3.62 20.93 15.50
C TYR A 45 3.61 21.50 16.90
N ARG A 46 2.92 22.65 17.06
CA ARG A 46 2.74 23.34 18.32
C ARG A 46 1.32 23.90 18.44
N ASN A 47 0.93 24.33 19.62
CA ASN A 47 -0.39 24.94 19.91
C ASN A 47 -1.57 24.05 19.47
N LEU A 48 -1.41 22.70 19.54
CA LEU A 48 -2.43 21.76 19.07
C LEU A 48 -3.72 21.81 19.91
N ALA A 49 -3.62 22.14 21.21
CA ALA A 49 -4.81 22.31 22.05
C ALA A 49 -5.66 23.48 21.55
N GLU A 50 -5.06 24.66 21.31
CA GLU A 50 -5.73 25.82 20.75
C GLU A 50 -6.40 25.50 19.40
N LEU A 51 -5.70 24.76 18.52
CA LEU A 51 -6.27 24.34 17.25
C LEU A 51 -7.45 23.38 17.43
N SER A 52 -7.35 22.45 18.37
CA SER A 52 -8.43 21.52 18.70
C SER A 52 -9.66 22.27 19.22
N ASP A 53 -9.48 23.23 20.12
CA ASP A 53 -10.57 24.04 20.68
C ASP A 53 -11.28 24.86 19.59
N LYS A 54 -10.52 25.40 18.64
CA LYS A 54 -11.10 26.11 17.49
C LYS A 54 -11.87 25.20 16.54
N LEU A 55 -11.44 23.94 16.38
CA LEU A 55 -12.11 22.96 15.52
C LEU A 55 -13.37 22.36 16.16
N GLN A 56 -13.40 22.24 17.48
CA GLN A 56 -14.48 21.55 18.20
C GLN A 56 -15.90 22.04 17.85
N PRO A 57 -16.19 23.36 17.73
CA PRO A 57 -17.55 23.85 17.48
C PRO A 57 -18.17 23.41 16.15
N PHE A 58 -17.34 23.06 15.15
CA PHE A 58 -17.81 22.69 13.81
C PHE A 58 -17.27 21.34 13.30
N SER A 59 -16.62 20.57 14.19
CA SER A 59 -16.15 19.23 13.86
C SER A 59 -16.73 18.19 14.81
N TYR A 60 -16.99 17.01 14.28
CA TYR A 60 -17.41 15.85 15.05
C TYR A 60 -16.40 14.72 14.87
N ARG A 61 -15.84 14.24 15.98
CA ARG A 61 -14.86 13.17 16.02
C ARG A 61 -15.38 12.00 16.83
N VAL A 62 -15.40 10.83 16.23
CA VAL A 62 -15.77 9.57 16.90
C VAL A 62 -14.67 8.56 16.65
N LEU A 63 -14.21 7.91 17.70
CA LEU A 63 -13.27 6.81 17.61
C LEU A 63 -14.05 5.49 17.51
N LYS A 64 -13.52 4.56 16.71
CA LYS A 64 -14.13 3.22 16.57
C LYS A 64 -14.22 2.49 17.90
N ASP A 65 -13.19 2.64 18.72
CA ASP A 65 -13.09 1.98 20.03
C ASP A 65 -14.13 2.52 21.04
N ASP A 66 -14.66 3.73 20.85
CA ASP A 66 -15.68 4.34 21.70
C ASP A 66 -17.10 3.94 21.29
N CYS A 67 -17.30 3.48 20.03
CA CYS A 67 -18.64 3.29 19.45
C CYS A 67 -18.93 1.87 18.96
N LEU A 68 -17.91 1.04 18.81
CA LEU A 68 -18.02 -0.28 18.21
C LEU A 68 -17.31 -1.33 19.08
N ASP A 69 -18.03 -2.37 19.45
CA ASP A 69 -17.46 -3.57 20.07
C ASP A 69 -16.89 -4.47 18.96
N LEU A 70 -15.68 -4.17 18.50
CA LEU A 70 -14.99 -4.92 17.48
C LEU A 70 -13.88 -5.78 18.07
N PRO A 71 -13.67 -7.00 17.57
CA PRO A 71 -12.55 -7.82 17.97
C PRO A 71 -11.22 -7.09 17.66
N LYS A 72 -10.23 -7.30 18.53
CA LYS A 72 -8.91 -6.70 18.36
C LYS A 72 -8.25 -7.19 17.07
N LYS A 73 -7.59 -6.27 16.37
CA LYS A 73 -6.77 -6.62 15.20
C LYS A 73 -5.54 -7.41 15.61
N THR A 74 -5.33 -8.54 14.98
CA THR A 74 -4.13 -9.36 15.14
C THR A 74 -3.24 -9.22 13.93
N PHE A 75 -1.95 -8.95 14.15
CA PHE A 75 -0.96 -8.83 13.08
C PHE A 75 0.01 -10.01 13.18
N MET A 76 0.14 -10.75 12.09
CA MET A 76 1.06 -11.88 11.98
C MET A 76 2.03 -11.67 10.82
N LYS A 77 3.25 -12.18 10.97
CA LYS A 77 4.27 -12.19 9.92
C LYS A 77 4.64 -13.63 9.59
N ARG A 78 4.64 -13.96 8.31
CA ARG A 78 5.18 -15.20 7.77
C ARG A 78 6.54 -14.92 7.14
N VAL A 79 7.60 -15.48 7.68
CA VAL A 79 8.98 -15.27 7.22
C VAL A 79 9.31 -16.35 6.19
N ILE A 80 9.65 -15.91 4.99
CA ILE A 80 10.00 -16.79 3.87
C ILE A 80 11.48 -16.55 3.55
N GLN A 81 12.24 -17.63 3.50
CA GLN A 81 13.64 -17.56 3.08
C GLN A 81 13.71 -17.46 1.55
N LEU A 82 14.62 -16.64 1.05
CA LEU A 82 14.88 -16.59 -0.38
C LEU A 82 15.54 -17.92 -0.82
N SER A 83 15.11 -18.48 -1.95
CA SER A 83 15.76 -19.64 -2.56
C SER A 83 17.20 -19.31 -2.96
N ASP A 84 18.02 -20.33 -3.18
CA ASP A 84 19.41 -20.14 -3.64
C ASP A 84 19.48 -19.38 -4.96
N GLU A 85 18.52 -19.63 -5.86
CA GLU A 85 18.40 -18.91 -7.12
C GLU A 85 18.10 -17.43 -6.89
N GLN A 86 17.08 -17.11 -6.07
CA GLN A 86 16.77 -15.73 -5.71
C GLN A 86 17.95 -15.03 -5.03
N GLN A 87 18.63 -15.70 -4.10
CA GLN A 87 19.79 -15.13 -3.41
C GLN A 87 20.93 -14.79 -4.37
N LYS A 88 21.21 -15.67 -5.34
CA LYS A 88 22.23 -15.47 -6.38
C LYS A 88 21.90 -14.25 -7.23
N VAL A 89 20.68 -14.20 -7.78
CA VAL A 89 20.22 -13.09 -8.64
C VAL A 89 20.17 -11.78 -7.84
N TYR A 90 19.68 -11.82 -6.60
CA TYR A 90 19.63 -10.66 -5.71
C TYR A 90 21.03 -10.09 -5.43
N LYS A 91 22.02 -10.95 -5.11
CA LYS A 91 23.40 -10.53 -4.87
C LYS A 91 24.02 -9.88 -6.12
N GLN A 92 23.83 -10.47 -7.30
CA GLN A 92 24.32 -9.92 -8.56
C GLN A 92 23.68 -8.55 -8.85
N MET A 93 22.38 -8.42 -8.72
CA MET A 93 21.66 -7.15 -8.93
C MET A 93 22.11 -6.09 -7.92
N LYS A 94 22.27 -6.45 -6.65
CA LYS A 94 22.76 -5.54 -5.61
C LYS A 94 24.18 -5.05 -5.89
N GLN A 95 25.08 -5.91 -6.35
CA GLN A 95 26.45 -5.52 -6.73
C GLN A 95 26.45 -4.57 -7.92
N SER A 96 25.65 -4.84 -8.95
CA SER A 96 25.47 -3.96 -10.11
C SER A 96 24.90 -2.60 -9.69
N ALA A 97 23.91 -2.59 -8.82
CA ALA A 97 23.31 -1.35 -8.27
C ALA A 97 24.36 -0.54 -7.49
N LEU A 98 25.19 -1.19 -6.65
CA LEU A 98 26.27 -0.52 -5.90
C LEU A 98 27.37 0.02 -6.82
N ALA A 99 27.75 -0.71 -7.88
CA ALA A 99 28.71 -0.25 -8.87
C ALA A 99 28.24 1.01 -9.60
N ILE A 100 26.95 1.06 -9.97
CA ILE A 100 26.31 2.25 -10.52
C ILE A 100 26.33 3.39 -9.50
N LEU A 101 26.04 3.12 -8.21
CA LEU A 101 26.07 4.10 -7.11
C LEU A 101 27.47 4.70 -6.89
N ASN A 102 28.53 3.91 -6.99
CA ASN A 102 29.90 4.35 -6.78
C ASN A 102 30.52 5.05 -8.01
N GLY A 103 29.96 4.84 -9.19
CA GLY A 103 30.38 5.47 -10.46
C GLY A 103 29.61 6.77 -10.72
N LYS A 104 29.81 7.80 -9.96
CA LYS A 104 29.50 9.25 -10.07
C LYS A 104 28.33 9.77 -10.95
N MET A 105 27.49 8.94 -11.59
CA MET A 105 26.33 9.40 -12.32
C MET A 105 25.09 8.54 -12.02
N ILE A 106 24.36 8.93 -10.96
CA ILE A 106 23.06 8.32 -10.69
C ILE A 106 21.99 9.40 -10.79
N THR A 107 21.12 9.21 -11.75
CA THR A 107 19.81 9.86 -11.71
C THR A 107 18.95 9.12 -10.67
N THR A 108 18.11 9.87 -9.95
CA THR A 108 17.13 9.29 -9.00
C THR A 108 16.31 8.17 -9.64
N VAL A 109 16.01 8.28 -10.94
CA VAL A 109 15.28 7.27 -11.73
C VAL A 109 16.02 5.92 -11.75
N ASN A 110 17.34 5.91 -11.96
CA ASN A 110 18.12 4.67 -11.98
C ASN A 110 18.15 3.99 -10.60
N ALA A 111 18.25 4.77 -9.51
CA ALA A 111 18.23 4.23 -8.15
C ALA A 111 16.87 3.57 -7.83
N ILE A 112 15.76 4.23 -8.15
CA ILE A 112 14.41 3.70 -7.95
C ILE A 112 14.21 2.43 -8.78
N THR A 113 14.63 2.40 -10.04
CA THR A 113 14.53 1.22 -10.90
C THR A 113 15.28 0.02 -10.31
N GLN A 114 16.49 0.23 -9.76
CA GLN A 114 17.26 -0.84 -9.12
C GLN A 114 16.56 -1.37 -7.86
N LEU A 115 16.00 -0.50 -7.04
CA LEU A 115 15.22 -0.90 -5.86
C LEU A 115 13.98 -1.71 -6.25
N MET A 116 13.27 -1.31 -7.29
CA MET A 116 12.12 -2.06 -7.81
C MET A 116 12.52 -3.44 -8.32
N ARG A 117 13.65 -3.58 -9.01
CA ARG A 117 14.16 -4.88 -9.48
C ARG A 117 14.54 -5.80 -8.31
N LEU A 118 15.23 -5.27 -7.30
CA LEU A 118 15.55 -6.01 -6.08
C LEU A 118 14.27 -6.48 -5.36
N HIS A 119 13.26 -5.63 -5.30
CA HIS A 119 11.96 -5.99 -4.73
C HIS A 119 11.25 -7.09 -5.55
N GLN A 120 11.23 -6.99 -6.88
CA GLN A 120 10.67 -8.02 -7.75
C GLN A 120 11.35 -9.39 -7.52
N ILE A 121 12.68 -9.43 -7.42
CA ILE A 121 13.43 -10.66 -7.12
C ILE A 121 12.97 -11.27 -5.80
N THR A 122 12.73 -10.47 -4.77
CA THR A 122 12.19 -10.98 -3.49
C THR A 122 10.76 -11.47 -3.61
N CYS A 123 9.98 -10.97 -4.58
CA CYS A 123 8.64 -11.46 -4.90
C CYS A 123 8.64 -12.74 -5.74
N GLY A 124 9.79 -13.14 -6.29
CA GLY A 124 9.94 -14.39 -7.05
C GLY A 124 9.89 -14.20 -8.56
N HIS A 125 10.09 -12.99 -9.05
CA HIS A 125 10.19 -12.71 -10.49
C HIS A 125 11.08 -11.49 -10.71
N PHE A 126 11.47 -11.24 -11.95
CA PHE A 126 12.04 -9.95 -12.37
C PHE A 126 11.72 -9.66 -13.82
N LYS A 127 11.65 -8.38 -14.16
CA LYS A 127 11.48 -7.93 -15.53
C LYS A 127 12.83 -7.64 -16.14
N ALA A 128 13.18 -8.36 -17.22
CA ALA A 128 14.39 -8.13 -18.00
C ALA A 128 14.30 -6.83 -18.83
N ASP A 129 15.43 -6.39 -19.40
CA ASP A 129 15.51 -5.13 -20.16
C ASP A 129 14.71 -5.19 -21.47
N ASP A 130 14.50 -6.37 -22.04
CA ASP A 130 13.65 -6.62 -23.20
C ASP A 130 12.14 -6.62 -22.87
N GLY A 131 11.79 -6.44 -21.60
CA GLY A 131 10.42 -6.41 -21.12
C GLY A 131 9.86 -7.77 -20.72
N THR A 132 10.57 -8.87 -20.95
CA THR A 132 10.15 -10.21 -20.54
C THR A 132 10.17 -10.36 -19.01
N ILE A 133 9.22 -11.11 -18.47
CA ILE A 133 9.18 -11.45 -17.05
C ILE A 133 9.72 -12.87 -16.89
N GLN A 134 10.68 -13.02 -15.99
CA GLN A 134 11.26 -14.32 -15.64
C GLN A 134 10.87 -14.67 -14.21
N ASP A 135 10.27 -15.85 -14.04
CA ASP A 135 9.95 -16.39 -12.73
C ASP A 135 11.19 -17.03 -12.10
N LEU A 136 11.35 -16.83 -10.82
CA LEU A 136 12.37 -17.43 -9.97
C LEU A 136 11.72 -18.44 -9.02
N LYS A 137 12.34 -19.58 -8.85
CA LYS A 137 11.86 -20.57 -7.88
C LYS A 137 11.81 -19.92 -6.49
N ASN A 138 10.64 -19.98 -5.85
CA ASN A 138 10.41 -19.41 -4.52
C ASN A 138 9.26 -20.12 -3.80
N ASP A 139 9.22 -20.01 -2.47
CA ASP A 139 8.21 -20.66 -1.64
C ASP A 139 7.07 -19.70 -1.23
N ARG A 140 7.06 -18.46 -1.74
CA ARG A 140 6.06 -17.45 -1.36
C ARG A 140 4.63 -17.87 -1.69
N MET A 141 4.43 -18.50 -2.87
CA MET A 141 3.12 -18.98 -3.26
C MET A 141 2.66 -20.15 -2.39
N ASN A 142 3.56 -21.06 -2.04
CA ASN A 142 3.25 -22.18 -1.16
C ASN A 142 2.84 -21.68 0.23
N GLU A 143 3.56 -20.71 0.77
CA GLU A 143 3.23 -20.08 2.06
C GLU A 143 1.89 -19.34 1.99
N LEU A 144 1.61 -18.61 0.90
CA LEU A 144 0.31 -17.99 0.70
C LEU A 144 -0.81 -19.01 0.73
N MET A 145 -0.64 -20.13 0.03
CA MET A 145 -1.66 -21.19 -0.01
C MET A 145 -1.87 -21.85 1.36
N SER A 146 -0.81 -22.00 2.14
CA SER A 146 -0.90 -22.46 3.54
C SER A 146 -1.71 -21.48 4.39
N VAL A 147 -1.42 -20.17 4.29
CA VAL A 147 -2.18 -19.13 5.00
C VAL A 147 -3.66 -19.12 4.57
N ILE A 148 -3.94 -19.30 3.28
CA ILE A 148 -5.33 -19.38 2.75
C ILE A 148 -6.10 -20.56 3.35
N GLU A 149 -5.44 -21.68 3.61
CA GLU A 149 -6.06 -22.86 4.25
C GLU A 149 -6.41 -22.61 5.72
N GLU A 150 -5.65 -21.75 6.40
CA GLU A 150 -5.92 -21.34 7.79
C GLU A 150 -7.07 -20.32 7.89
N VAL A 151 -7.43 -19.64 6.78
CA VAL A 151 -8.45 -18.59 6.79
C VAL A 151 -9.85 -19.18 6.79
N GLU A 152 -10.58 -18.86 7.86
CA GLU A 152 -12.03 -19.10 7.92
C GLU A 152 -12.77 -17.90 7.28
N GLY A 153 -13.62 -18.16 6.28
CA GLY A 153 -14.42 -17.12 5.61
C GLY A 153 -13.70 -16.43 4.45
N LYS A 154 -13.85 -15.10 4.36
CA LYS A 154 -13.39 -14.31 3.21
C LYS A 154 -12.10 -13.56 3.53
N ALA A 155 -11.20 -13.47 2.54
CA ALA A 155 -9.93 -12.77 2.66
C ALA A 155 -9.67 -11.80 1.50
N ILE A 156 -8.95 -10.73 1.81
CA ILE A 156 -8.40 -9.79 0.83
C ILE A 156 -6.91 -10.08 0.70
N ILE A 157 -6.42 -10.20 -0.52
CA ILE A 157 -5.00 -10.44 -0.82
C ILE A 157 -4.48 -9.28 -1.65
N TRP A 158 -3.56 -8.52 -1.07
CA TRP A 158 -2.89 -7.42 -1.74
C TRP A 158 -1.55 -7.84 -2.30
N ALA A 159 -1.34 -7.59 -3.58
CA ALA A 159 -0.05 -7.77 -4.25
C ALA A 159 0.34 -6.52 -5.02
N HIS A 160 1.62 -6.13 -4.96
CA HIS A 160 2.10 -4.89 -5.56
C HIS A 160 2.22 -4.97 -7.09
N TYR A 161 2.56 -6.14 -7.62
CA TYR A 161 2.78 -6.35 -9.06
C TYR A 161 1.62 -7.08 -9.71
N ARG A 162 1.28 -6.71 -10.96
CA ARG A 162 0.25 -7.40 -11.76
C ARG A 162 0.56 -8.88 -11.94
N HIS A 163 1.82 -9.20 -12.23
CA HIS A 163 2.30 -10.57 -12.37
C HIS A 163 1.99 -11.42 -11.13
N ASP A 164 2.21 -10.86 -9.95
CA ASP A 164 1.85 -11.53 -8.69
C ASP A 164 0.33 -11.75 -8.59
N VAL A 165 -0.49 -10.74 -8.91
CA VAL A 165 -1.96 -10.84 -8.90
C VAL A 165 -2.43 -11.98 -9.81
N GLU A 166 -1.93 -12.03 -11.05
CA GLU A 166 -2.28 -13.05 -12.05
C GLU A 166 -1.89 -14.46 -11.59
N ASN A 167 -0.69 -14.63 -11.04
CA ASN A 167 -0.21 -15.90 -10.53
C ASN A 167 -1.00 -16.38 -9.30
N ILE A 168 -1.34 -15.46 -8.38
CA ILE A 168 -2.17 -15.74 -7.22
C ILE A 168 -3.55 -16.23 -7.67
N VAL A 169 -4.20 -15.47 -8.55
CA VAL A 169 -5.53 -15.79 -9.07
C VAL A 169 -5.53 -17.15 -9.75
N LYS A 170 -4.57 -17.40 -10.66
CA LYS A 170 -4.43 -18.70 -11.35
C LYS A 170 -4.25 -19.86 -10.37
N THR A 171 -3.48 -19.65 -9.31
CA THR A 171 -3.21 -20.70 -8.32
C THR A 171 -4.43 -20.97 -7.44
N ILE A 172 -5.13 -19.91 -7.00
CA ILE A 172 -6.36 -20.06 -6.20
C ILE A 172 -7.46 -20.69 -7.05
N GLU A 173 -7.67 -20.22 -8.29
CA GLU A 173 -8.70 -20.74 -9.18
C GLU A 173 -8.52 -22.22 -9.49
N LYS A 174 -7.27 -22.68 -9.61
CA LYS A 174 -6.96 -24.11 -9.80
C LYS A 174 -7.38 -24.96 -8.61
N LYS A 175 -7.23 -24.47 -7.38
CA LYS A 175 -7.53 -25.21 -6.15
C LYS A 175 -8.97 -25.02 -5.67
N TYR A 176 -9.51 -23.82 -5.86
CA TYR A 176 -10.84 -23.39 -5.42
C TYR A 176 -11.58 -22.69 -6.57
N PRO A 177 -12.08 -23.42 -7.57
CA PRO A 177 -12.72 -22.85 -8.75
C PRO A 177 -13.89 -21.94 -8.39
N GLY A 178 -13.97 -20.73 -9.02
CA GLY A 178 -15.02 -19.77 -8.81
C GLY A 178 -14.97 -19.01 -7.49
N SER A 179 -13.90 -19.15 -6.70
CA SER A 179 -13.80 -18.54 -5.37
C SER A 179 -13.04 -17.22 -5.35
N VAL A 180 -12.46 -16.77 -6.46
CA VAL A 180 -11.61 -15.58 -6.54
C VAL A 180 -12.17 -14.50 -7.44
N VAL A 181 -12.01 -13.25 -7.06
CA VAL A 181 -12.26 -12.07 -7.89
C VAL A 181 -11.04 -11.17 -7.91
N THR A 182 -10.89 -10.41 -9.00
CA THR A 182 -9.74 -9.55 -9.25
C THR A 182 -10.09 -8.07 -9.16
N TYR A 183 -9.13 -7.25 -8.70
CA TYR A 183 -9.27 -5.80 -8.64
C TYR A 183 -7.93 -5.10 -8.84
N TYR A 184 -7.56 -4.85 -10.09
CA TYR A 184 -6.30 -4.18 -10.44
C TYR A 184 -6.45 -3.34 -11.72
N GLY A 185 -5.35 -2.79 -12.25
CA GLY A 185 -5.39 -1.80 -13.32
C GLY A 185 -6.17 -2.20 -14.56
N ASP A 186 -6.08 -3.48 -14.97
CA ASP A 186 -6.71 -3.99 -16.19
C ASP A 186 -8.18 -4.44 -15.98
N THR A 187 -8.64 -4.48 -14.73
CA THR A 187 -10.05 -4.79 -14.42
C THR A 187 -10.94 -3.61 -14.85
N THR A 188 -11.95 -3.89 -15.68
CA THR A 188 -12.91 -2.89 -16.12
C THR A 188 -13.79 -2.37 -14.99
N GLN A 189 -14.48 -1.24 -15.18
CA GLN A 189 -15.32 -0.64 -14.14
C GLN A 189 -16.47 -1.58 -13.73
N ASP A 190 -17.08 -2.27 -14.69
CA ASP A 190 -18.17 -3.21 -14.40
C ASP A 190 -17.69 -4.45 -13.66
N GLU A 191 -16.53 -4.97 -14.03
CA GLU A 191 -15.89 -6.07 -13.30
C GLU A 191 -15.52 -5.67 -11.88
N ARG A 192 -15.03 -4.45 -11.66
CA ARG A 192 -14.73 -3.91 -10.32
C ARG A 192 -15.98 -3.86 -9.44
N GLN A 193 -17.09 -3.35 -9.96
CA GLN A 193 -18.37 -3.31 -9.24
C GLN A 193 -18.89 -4.71 -8.95
N SER A 194 -18.79 -5.61 -9.92
CA SER A 194 -19.14 -7.02 -9.75
C SER A 194 -18.30 -7.71 -8.69
N ALA A 195 -16.98 -7.47 -8.70
CA ALA A 195 -16.05 -8.03 -7.71
C ALA A 195 -16.39 -7.62 -6.28
N ILE A 196 -16.65 -6.31 -6.07
CA ILE A 196 -17.07 -5.79 -4.75
C ILE A 196 -18.40 -6.43 -4.32
N LYS A 197 -19.41 -6.47 -5.22
CA LYS A 197 -20.72 -7.04 -4.93
C LYS A 197 -20.60 -8.52 -4.54
N LYS A 198 -19.91 -9.33 -5.34
CA LYS A 198 -19.68 -10.75 -5.06
C LYS A 198 -18.90 -10.98 -3.77
N MET A 199 -17.92 -10.12 -3.46
CA MET A 199 -17.16 -10.22 -2.22
C MET A 199 -17.99 -9.90 -0.98
N GLN A 200 -18.93 -8.96 -1.08
CA GLN A 200 -19.81 -8.56 0.03
C GLN A 200 -21.02 -9.52 0.20
N ASP A 201 -21.41 -10.22 -0.83
CA ASP A 201 -22.52 -11.17 -0.80
C ASP A 201 -22.14 -12.43 0.00
N LYS A 202 -22.91 -12.73 1.06
CA LYS A 202 -22.65 -13.86 1.96
C LYS A 202 -22.88 -15.22 1.28
N ASP A 203 -23.79 -15.26 0.31
CA ASP A 203 -24.17 -16.48 -0.41
C ASP A 203 -23.30 -16.75 -1.64
N SER A 204 -22.43 -15.79 -1.99
CA SER A 204 -21.49 -15.93 -3.08
C SER A 204 -20.38 -16.94 -2.75
N PRO A 205 -20.01 -17.82 -3.71
CA PRO A 205 -18.86 -18.71 -3.55
C PRO A 205 -17.52 -17.98 -3.48
N VAL A 206 -17.49 -16.68 -3.79
CA VAL A 206 -16.27 -15.86 -3.75
C VAL A 206 -15.80 -15.68 -2.31
N ARG A 207 -14.58 -16.16 -2.06
CA ARG A 207 -13.88 -16.06 -0.78
C ARG A 207 -12.69 -15.13 -0.83
N PHE A 208 -12.07 -14.96 -1.99
CA PHE A 208 -10.80 -14.26 -2.14
C PHE A 208 -10.92 -13.08 -3.07
N PHE A 209 -10.56 -11.90 -2.56
CA PHE A 209 -10.45 -10.67 -3.33
C PHE A 209 -8.96 -10.37 -3.53
N VAL A 210 -8.49 -10.46 -4.77
CA VAL A 210 -7.07 -10.28 -5.10
C VAL A 210 -6.88 -9.01 -5.90
N GLY A 211 -6.03 -8.12 -5.43
CA GLY A 211 -5.85 -6.84 -6.11
C GLY A 211 -4.54 -6.12 -5.78
N THR A 212 -4.38 -4.94 -6.39
CA THR A 212 -3.27 -4.05 -6.10
C THR A 212 -3.72 -2.93 -5.14
N PRO A 213 -2.93 -2.58 -4.11
CA PRO A 213 -3.26 -1.49 -3.19
C PRO A 213 -3.49 -0.16 -3.89
N GLN A 214 -2.76 0.12 -4.97
CA GLN A 214 -2.88 1.36 -5.76
C GLN A 214 -4.27 1.51 -6.39
N THR A 215 -4.92 0.40 -6.77
CA THR A 215 -6.25 0.43 -7.40
C THR A 215 -7.38 0.30 -6.39
N GLY A 216 -7.22 -0.55 -5.37
CA GLY A 216 -8.28 -0.93 -4.44
C GLY A 216 -8.05 -0.49 -2.99
N GLY A 217 -6.97 0.22 -2.69
CA GLY A 217 -6.65 0.63 -1.31
C GLY A 217 -7.54 1.75 -0.77
N TYR A 218 -8.27 2.46 -1.64
CA TYR A 218 -9.14 3.56 -1.27
C TYR A 218 -10.52 3.46 -1.94
N GLY A 219 -11.54 3.97 -1.25
CA GLY A 219 -12.87 4.17 -1.80
C GLY A 219 -13.74 2.92 -1.98
N ILE A 220 -13.30 1.77 -1.47
CA ILE A 220 -14.11 0.54 -1.51
C ILE A 220 -14.39 0.03 -0.11
N THR A 221 -15.51 -0.64 0.05
CA THR A 221 -15.93 -1.26 1.31
C THR A 221 -15.94 -2.77 1.14
N LEU A 222 -15.16 -3.51 1.93
CA LEU A 222 -14.99 -4.97 1.88
C LEU A 222 -15.12 -5.58 3.29
N THR A 223 -16.17 -5.20 4.01
CA THR A 223 -16.40 -5.60 5.41
C THR A 223 -16.74 -7.08 5.59
N ALA A 224 -17.09 -7.79 4.52
CA ALA A 224 -17.32 -9.23 4.56
C ALA A 224 -16.01 -10.04 4.77
N ALA A 225 -14.86 -9.43 4.52
CA ALA A 225 -13.57 -10.06 4.76
C ALA A 225 -13.09 -9.81 6.20
N SER A 226 -12.77 -10.87 6.91
CA SER A 226 -12.17 -10.81 8.25
C SER A 226 -10.64 -10.83 8.22
N THR A 227 -10.05 -11.26 7.11
CA THR A 227 -8.60 -11.43 6.95
C THR A 227 -8.08 -10.60 5.79
N MET A 228 -6.91 -9.98 6.00
CA MET A 228 -6.18 -9.26 4.97
C MET A 228 -4.74 -9.78 4.91
N ILE A 229 -4.31 -10.16 3.70
CA ILE A 229 -2.99 -10.74 3.44
C ILE A 229 -2.23 -9.78 2.52
N TYR A 230 -1.06 -9.36 2.95
CA TYR A 230 -0.13 -8.60 2.13
C TYR A 230 0.91 -9.55 1.55
N TYR A 231 0.71 -9.96 0.31
CA TYR A 231 1.64 -10.82 -0.43
C TYR A 231 2.91 -10.06 -0.80
N SER A 232 2.77 -8.81 -1.25
CA SER A 232 3.88 -7.89 -1.47
C SER A 232 3.43 -6.45 -1.20
N ASN A 233 4.34 -5.64 -0.63
CA ASN A 233 4.08 -4.24 -0.31
C ASN A 233 4.91 -3.31 -1.19
N GLY A 234 4.39 -2.11 -1.47
CA GLY A 234 5.16 -1.01 -2.02
C GLY A 234 5.92 -0.25 -0.94
N TYR A 235 6.51 0.87 -1.35
CA TYR A 235 7.20 1.82 -0.46
C TYR A 235 6.35 3.06 -0.15
N ASP A 236 5.05 3.03 -0.50
CA ASP A 236 4.09 4.12 -0.27
C ASP A 236 3.51 4.09 1.14
#